data_ea915bd1bc17dbce1951f9a59d8b1467
#
_entry.id   ea915bd1bc17dbce1951f9a59d8b1467
#
_cell.length_a   1.000
_cell.length_b   1.000
_cell.length_c   1.000
_cell.angle_alpha   90.00
_cell.angle_beta   90.00
_cell.angle_gamma   90.00
#
_symmetry.space_group_name_H-M   'P 1'
#
loop_
_entity.id
_entity.type
_entity.pdbx_description
1 polymer ?
#
loop_
_entity_poly.entity_id
_entity_poly.type
_entity_poly.pdbx_seq_one_letter_code
_entity_poly.pdbx_strand_id
1 'polypeptide(L)'
;MATNEDNHYVDNKRLYAEMVTYTQKYKEAVAAGLEPPRANDYIGKCIWLIANRLSTNRNFIGYTYREDMVGDAIENCFRYLHNFDPEKSTNPFAYFTQIMYYAFLRRIDKEKKQSYIRYKSMENSLVMNTLVEMAPDDQSHFNAFMVTMDMDKLSALSEKYEAKATTKATKKKGLENFFGDEENE
;
A
#
# COMPACT_ATOMS: atom_id res chain seq x y z
N MET A 1 -39.82 15.33 -9.23
CA MET A 1 -38.36 15.61 -9.16
C MET A 1 -37.76 14.55 -8.25
N ALA A 2 -37.18 13.51 -8.81
CA ALA A 2 -36.51 12.47 -8.05
C ALA A 2 -35.22 13.06 -7.47
N THR A 3 -35.08 13.04 -6.17
CA THR A 3 -33.92 13.54 -5.44
C THR A 3 -32.70 12.65 -5.73
N ASN A 4 -31.58 13.25 -6.01
CA ASN A 4 -30.27 12.63 -6.31
C ASN A 4 -29.69 11.74 -5.17
N GLU A 5 -30.53 11.24 -4.26
CA GLU A 5 -30.11 10.46 -3.09
C GLU A 5 -29.86 8.97 -3.41
N ASP A 6 -30.34 8.47 -4.56
CA ASP A 6 -30.29 7.02 -4.87
C ASP A 6 -29.01 6.52 -5.56
N ASN A 7 -28.00 7.35 -5.75
CA ASN A 7 -26.80 6.96 -6.53
C ASN A 7 -25.52 6.78 -5.68
N HIS A 8 -25.63 6.78 -4.37
CA HIS A 8 -24.50 6.49 -3.50
C HIS A 8 -24.41 4.98 -3.22
N TYR A 9 -23.33 4.33 -3.67
CA TYR A 9 -23.08 2.90 -3.43
C TYR A 9 -22.85 2.53 -1.95
N VAL A 10 -22.65 3.53 -1.07
CA VAL A 10 -22.58 3.40 0.40
C VAL A 10 -23.43 4.49 1.04
N ASP A 11 -24.35 4.11 1.91
CA ASP A 11 -25.08 5.05 2.76
C ASP A 11 -24.19 5.46 3.96
N ASN A 12 -23.66 6.68 3.88
CA ASN A 12 -22.73 7.19 4.90
C ASN A 12 -23.43 7.46 6.25
N LYS A 13 -24.72 7.80 6.26
CA LYS A 13 -25.47 8.03 7.50
C LYS A 13 -25.63 6.72 8.27
N ARG A 14 -26.03 5.66 7.56
CA ARG A 14 -26.13 4.32 8.13
C ARG A 14 -24.77 3.79 8.58
N LEU A 15 -23.73 3.98 7.74
CA LEU A 15 -22.38 3.57 8.10
C LEU A 15 -21.89 4.27 9.36
N TYR A 16 -22.18 5.56 9.51
CA TYR A 16 -21.85 6.30 10.73
C TYR A 16 -22.57 5.73 11.97
N ALA A 17 -23.87 5.47 11.89
CA ALA A 17 -24.63 4.89 13.01
C ALA A 17 -24.07 3.52 13.44
N GLU A 18 -23.72 2.67 12.47
CA GLU A 18 -23.10 1.36 12.75
C GLU A 18 -21.70 1.51 13.36
N MET A 19 -20.91 2.49 12.90
CA MET A 19 -19.59 2.78 13.47
C MET A 19 -19.67 3.32 14.90
N VAL A 20 -20.65 4.17 15.22
CA VAL A 20 -20.90 4.63 16.59
C VAL A 20 -21.21 3.44 17.50
N THR A 21 -22.12 2.57 17.07
CA THR A 21 -22.50 1.35 17.81
C THR A 21 -21.30 0.41 18.02
N TYR A 22 -20.49 0.22 16.98
CA TYR A 22 -19.29 -0.61 17.05
C TYR A 22 -18.27 -0.02 18.04
N THR A 23 -17.98 1.28 17.94
CA THR A 23 -16.99 1.96 18.79
C THR A 23 -17.40 1.90 20.27
N GLN A 24 -18.70 2.05 20.55
CA GLN A 24 -19.21 1.93 21.92
C GLN A 24 -19.01 0.51 22.47
N LYS A 25 -19.43 -0.52 21.72
CA LYS A 25 -19.23 -1.92 22.10
C LYS A 25 -17.75 -2.28 22.27
N TYR A 26 -16.88 -1.72 21.42
CA TYR A 26 -15.44 -1.91 21.53
C TYR A 26 -14.89 -1.34 22.84
N LYS A 27 -15.27 -0.10 23.18
CA LYS A 27 -14.85 0.55 24.43
C LYS A 27 -15.34 -0.22 25.66
N GLU A 28 -16.59 -0.70 25.64
CA GLU A 28 -17.18 -1.52 26.72
C GLU A 28 -16.44 -2.85 26.89
N ALA A 29 -16.15 -3.55 25.79
CA ALA A 29 -15.43 -4.82 25.83
C ALA A 29 -14.00 -4.65 26.38
N VAL A 30 -13.27 -3.62 25.92
CA VAL A 30 -11.92 -3.32 26.40
C VAL A 30 -11.94 -2.96 27.91
N ALA A 31 -12.89 -2.15 28.35
CA ALA A 31 -13.05 -1.79 29.76
C ALA A 31 -13.38 -3.00 30.64
N ALA A 32 -14.12 -3.99 30.13
CA ALA A 32 -14.47 -5.23 30.81
C ALA A 32 -13.37 -6.30 30.71
N GLY A 33 -12.26 -6.06 29.97
CA GLY A 33 -11.21 -7.05 29.71
C GLY A 33 -11.66 -8.21 28.83
N LEU A 34 -12.72 -8.01 28.03
CA LEU A 34 -13.26 -9.00 27.11
C LEU A 34 -12.64 -8.88 25.72
N GLU A 35 -12.80 -9.95 24.91
CA GLU A 35 -12.36 -9.94 23.52
C GLU A 35 -13.12 -8.86 22.71
N PRO A 36 -12.41 -8.06 21.87
CA PRO A 36 -13.04 -7.02 21.07
C PRO A 36 -14.10 -7.57 20.12
N PRO A 37 -15.23 -6.87 19.94
CA PRO A 37 -16.30 -7.33 19.07
C PRO A 37 -15.84 -7.31 17.60
N ARG A 38 -16.34 -8.27 16.82
CA ARG A 38 -16.14 -8.28 15.37
C ARG A 38 -16.96 -7.18 14.70
N ALA A 39 -16.45 -6.67 13.58
CA ALA A 39 -17.22 -5.79 12.72
C ALA A 39 -18.49 -6.50 12.23
N ASN A 40 -19.61 -5.77 12.11
CA ASN A 40 -20.81 -6.33 11.53
C ASN A 40 -20.71 -6.46 10.00
N ASP A 41 -21.59 -7.26 9.42
CA ASP A 41 -21.59 -7.52 7.96
C ASP A 41 -21.78 -6.26 7.11
N TYR A 42 -22.54 -5.28 7.63
CA TYR A 42 -22.77 -4.03 6.90
C TYR A 42 -21.50 -3.19 6.80
N ILE A 43 -20.74 -3.03 7.89
CA ILE A 43 -19.44 -2.36 7.90
C ILE A 43 -18.47 -3.08 6.94
N GLY A 44 -18.41 -4.42 7.02
CA GLY A 44 -17.59 -5.24 6.13
C GLY A 44 -17.93 -5.03 4.65
N LYS A 45 -19.23 -5.04 4.32
CA LYS A 45 -19.72 -4.77 2.97
C LYS A 45 -19.35 -3.37 2.48
N CYS A 46 -19.50 -2.35 3.33
CA CYS A 46 -19.13 -0.99 2.98
C CYS A 46 -17.62 -0.87 2.71
N ILE A 47 -16.77 -1.44 3.57
CA ILE A 47 -15.32 -1.46 3.37
C ILE A 47 -14.97 -2.13 2.03
N TRP A 48 -15.56 -3.29 1.73
CA TRP A 48 -15.33 -3.98 0.46
C TRP A 48 -15.75 -3.15 -0.75
N LEU A 49 -16.93 -2.51 -0.71
CA LEU A 49 -17.43 -1.65 -1.79
C LEU A 49 -16.51 -0.44 -2.04
N ILE A 50 -16.07 0.22 -0.96
CA ILE A 50 -15.18 1.39 -1.05
C ILE A 50 -13.83 0.98 -1.65
N ALA A 51 -13.23 -0.13 -1.20
CA ALA A 51 -11.94 -0.61 -1.68
C ALA A 51 -12.00 -0.95 -3.18
N ASN A 52 -13.03 -1.71 -3.60
CA ASN A 52 -13.20 -2.05 -5.01
C ASN A 52 -13.43 -0.80 -5.87
N ARG A 53 -14.27 0.14 -5.43
CA ARG A 53 -14.53 1.38 -6.17
C ARG A 53 -13.28 2.25 -6.26
N LEU A 54 -12.52 2.36 -5.19
CA LEU A 54 -11.26 3.12 -5.18
C LEU A 54 -10.23 2.49 -6.14
N SER A 55 -10.15 1.16 -6.21
CA SER A 55 -9.21 0.45 -7.08
C SER A 55 -9.47 0.65 -8.57
N THR A 56 -10.69 1.01 -8.95
CA THR A 56 -11.04 1.35 -10.34
C THR A 56 -10.77 2.81 -10.70
N ASN A 57 -10.29 3.61 -9.75
CA ASN A 57 -9.88 4.98 -10.02
C ASN A 57 -8.72 4.99 -11.03
N ARG A 58 -8.70 6.02 -11.89
CA ARG A 58 -7.69 6.24 -12.93
C ARG A 58 -6.25 6.08 -12.44
N ASN A 59 -5.98 6.44 -11.18
CA ASN A 59 -4.65 6.36 -10.59
C ASN A 59 -4.23 4.93 -10.20
N PHE A 60 -5.17 3.97 -10.13
CA PHE A 60 -4.94 2.63 -9.60
C PHE A 60 -5.29 1.50 -10.56
N ILE A 61 -6.16 1.74 -11.55
CA ILE A 61 -6.69 0.71 -12.45
C ILE A 61 -5.61 0.02 -13.30
N GLY A 62 -4.49 0.70 -13.59
CA GLY A 62 -3.43 0.19 -14.47
C GLY A 62 -2.44 -0.78 -13.81
N TYR A 63 -2.60 -1.12 -12.53
CA TYR A 63 -1.67 -2.02 -11.84
C TYR A 63 -2.13 -3.48 -11.92
N THR A 64 -1.21 -4.39 -12.26
CA THR A 64 -1.46 -5.84 -12.38
C THR A 64 -1.78 -6.49 -11.02
N TYR A 65 -1.28 -5.91 -9.92
CA TYR A 65 -1.50 -6.34 -8.53
C TYR A 65 -2.66 -5.61 -7.85
N ARG A 66 -3.67 -5.20 -8.63
CA ARG A 66 -4.84 -4.47 -8.12
C ARG A 66 -5.61 -5.25 -7.03
N GLU A 67 -5.72 -6.56 -7.18
CA GLU A 67 -6.41 -7.42 -6.19
C GLU A 67 -5.67 -7.44 -4.85
N ASP A 68 -4.34 -7.52 -4.89
CA ASP A 68 -3.52 -7.41 -3.68
C ASP A 68 -3.66 -6.05 -3.00
N MET A 69 -3.74 -4.96 -3.80
CA MET A 69 -3.99 -3.62 -3.27
C MET A 69 -5.32 -3.56 -2.51
N VAL A 70 -6.37 -4.15 -3.08
CA VAL A 70 -7.71 -4.23 -2.45
C VAL A 70 -7.64 -5.06 -1.16
N GLY A 71 -6.97 -6.21 -1.18
CA GLY A 71 -6.76 -7.06 0.00
C GLY A 71 -6.05 -6.32 1.13
N ASP A 72 -4.91 -5.69 0.83
CA ASP A 72 -4.14 -4.90 1.79
C ASP A 72 -4.97 -3.74 2.38
N ALA A 73 -5.80 -3.09 1.57
CA ALA A 73 -6.66 -1.99 2.01
C ALA A 73 -7.75 -2.46 2.97
N ILE A 74 -8.42 -3.57 2.64
CA ILE A 74 -9.45 -4.17 3.49
C ILE A 74 -8.84 -4.59 4.83
N GLU A 75 -7.70 -5.29 4.82
CA GLU A 75 -6.98 -5.68 6.04
C GLU A 75 -6.65 -4.46 6.91
N ASN A 76 -6.10 -3.40 6.31
CA ASN A 76 -5.77 -2.17 7.05
C ASN A 76 -7.03 -1.49 7.64
N CYS A 77 -8.17 -1.49 6.93
CA CYS A 77 -9.41 -0.93 7.47
C CYS A 77 -9.89 -1.70 8.69
N PHE A 78 -9.85 -3.04 8.69
CA PHE A 78 -10.21 -3.83 9.86
C PHE A 78 -9.23 -3.65 11.01
N ARG A 79 -7.93 -3.55 10.72
CA ARG A 79 -6.89 -3.30 11.72
C ARG A 79 -7.08 -1.97 12.45
N TYR A 80 -7.50 -0.92 11.74
CA TYR A 80 -7.69 0.42 12.27
C TYR A 80 -9.16 0.79 12.53
N LEU A 81 -10.08 -0.17 12.45
CA LEU A 81 -11.51 0.05 12.64
C LEU A 81 -11.83 0.71 13.97
N HIS A 82 -11.17 0.25 15.05
CA HIS A 82 -11.37 0.74 16.41
C HIS A 82 -10.83 2.14 16.65
N ASN A 83 -9.99 2.67 15.75
CA ASN A 83 -9.43 4.02 15.88
C ASN A 83 -10.37 5.11 15.36
N PHE A 84 -11.51 4.72 14.77
CA PHE A 84 -12.51 5.71 14.38
C PHE A 84 -13.14 6.34 15.62
N ASP A 85 -13.07 7.68 15.69
CA ASP A 85 -13.62 8.46 16.79
C ASP A 85 -14.84 9.25 16.29
N PRO A 86 -16.07 8.86 16.68
CA PRO A 86 -17.29 9.55 16.28
C PRO A 86 -17.39 11.00 16.78
N GLU A 87 -16.67 11.35 17.85
CA GLU A 87 -16.65 12.72 18.37
C GLU A 87 -15.81 13.67 17.49
N LYS A 88 -14.77 13.12 16.84
CA LYS A 88 -13.88 13.88 15.95
C LYS A 88 -14.34 13.93 14.51
N SER A 89 -15.04 12.90 14.05
CA SER A 89 -15.47 12.78 12.66
C SER A 89 -16.83 12.14 12.50
N THR A 90 -17.69 12.78 11.73
CA THR A 90 -19.00 12.25 11.34
C THR A 90 -18.99 11.54 9.98
N ASN A 91 -17.81 11.39 9.35
CA ASN A 91 -17.69 10.83 8.01
C ASN A 91 -16.78 9.58 7.96
N PRO A 92 -17.29 8.39 8.31
CA PRO A 92 -16.54 7.15 8.25
C PRO A 92 -16.15 6.77 6.82
N PHE A 93 -16.93 7.17 5.81
CA PHE A 93 -16.56 6.92 4.41
C PHE A 93 -15.23 7.59 4.04
N ALA A 94 -15.03 8.85 4.42
CA ALA A 94 -13.77 9.56 4.19
C ALA A 94 -12.62 8.93 4.99
N TYR A 95 -12.88 8.51 6.24
CA TYR A 95 -11.92 7.82 7.08
C TYR A 95 -11.39 6.53 6.43
N PHE A 96 -12.28 5.64 5.98
CA PHE A 96 -11.86 4.41 5.31
C PHE A 96 -11.19 4.67 3.97
N THR A 97 -11.71 5.60 3.17
CA THR A 97 -11.10 5.97 1.89
C THR A 97 -9.65 6.43 2.07
N GLN A 98 -9.36 7.20 3.12
CA GLN A 98 -8.00 7.66 3.41
C GLN A 98 -7.07 6.49 3.80
N ILE A 99 -7.53 5.57 4.66
CA ILE A 99 -6.75 4.37 5.03
C ILE A 99 -6.41 3.54 3.78
N MET A 100 -7.41 3.30 2.94
CA MET A 100 -7.27 2.52 1.70
C MET A 100 -6.31 3.18 0.71
N TYR A 101 -6.44 4.48 0.53
CA TYR A 101 -5.55 5.25 -0.34
C TYR A 101 -4.08 5.08 0.05
N TYR A 102 -3.77 5.23 1.34
CA TYR A 102 -2.41 5.02 1.83
C TYR A 102 -1.97 3.55 1.78
N ALA A 103 -2.88 2.60 1.94
CA ALA A 103 -2.58 1.18 1.76
C ALA A 103 -2.19 0.90 0.30
N PHE A 104 -2.91 1.45 -0.67
CA PHE A 104 -2.59 1.34 -2.09
C PHE A 104 -1.21 1.93 -2.42
N LEU A 105 -0.90 3.13 -1.91
CA LEU A 105 0.42 3.73 -2.12
C LEU A 105 1.55 2.88 -1.55
N ARG A 106 1.37 2.32 -0.34
CA ARG A 106 2.36 1.42 0.27
C ARG A 106 2.57 0.15 -0.55
N ARG A 107 1.49 -0.44 -1.10
CA ARG A 107 1.60 -1.60 -1.97
C ARG A 107 2.37 -1.26 -3.26
N ILE A 108 2.04 -0.15 -3.90
CA ILE A 108 2.75 0.32 -5.10
C ILE A 108 4.24 0.50 -4.82
N ASP A 109 4.60 1.13 -3.70
CA ASP A 109 6.00 1.31 -3.33
C ASP A 109 6.70 -0.02 -3.03
N LYS A 110 6.01 -0.97 -2.40
CA LYS A 110 6.52 -2.33 -2.16
C LYS A 110 6.80 -3.06 -3.47
N GLU A 111 5.86 -3.04 -4.43
CA GLU A 111 6.02 -3.70 -5.72
C GLU A 111 7.13 -3.06 -6.58
N LYS A 112 7.23 -1.73 -6.56
CA LYS A 112 8.35 -1.02 -7.21
C LYS A 112 9.70 -1.42 -6.60
N LYS A 113 9.78 -1.55 -5.27
CA LYS A 113 10.99 -2.01 -4.60
C LYS A 113 11.32 -3.46 -4.96
N GLN A 114 10.33 -4.35 -5.05
CA GLN A 114 10.54 -5.73 -5.46
C GLN A 114 11.02 -5.83 -6.91
N SER A 115 10.46 -5.02 -7.80
CA SER A 115 10.92 -4.93 -9.20
C SER A 115 12.38 -4.47 -9.30
N TYR A 116 12.75 -3.46 -8.51
CA TYR A 116 14.15 -3.02 -8.42
C TYR A 116 15.09 -4.13 -7.92
N ILE A 117 14.69 -4.85 -6.85
CA ILE A 117 15.52 -5.94 -6.30
C ILE A 117 15.71 -7.06 -7.33
N ARG A 118 14.64 -7.44 -8.04
CA ARG A 118 14.74 -8.44 -9.13
C ARG A 118 15.67 -7.99 -10.24
N TYR A 119 15.54 -6.74 -10.68
CA TYR A 119 16.43 -6.16 -11.69
C TYR A 119 17.90 -6.20 -11.26
N LYS A 120 18.21 -5.72 -10.04
CA LYS A 120 19.56 -5.70 -9.51
C LYS A 120 20.14 -7.11 -9.32
N SER A 121 19.30 -8.06 -8.91
CA SER A 121 19.69 -9.47 -8.80
C SER A 121 20.04 -10.08 -10.17
N MET A 122 19.28 -9.74 -11.20
CA MET A 122 19.57 -10.19 -12.59
C MET A 122 20.85 -9.53 -13.14
N GLU A 123 21.02 -8.23 -12.94
CA GLU A 123 22.21 -7.48 -13.36
C GLU A 123 23.49 -8.09 -12.76
N ASN A 124 23.45 -8.46 -11.48
CA ASN A 124 24.57 -9.05 -10.75
C ASN A 124 24.74 -10.56 -10.99
N SER A 125 23.78 -11.22 -11.66
CA SER A 125 23.87 -12.65 -11.88
C SER A 125 24.70 -12.96 -13.11
N LEU A 126 25.54 -14.01 -13.01
CA LEU A 126 26.29 -14.58 -14.14
C LEU A 126 25.39 -14.96 -15.33
N VAL A 127 24.07 -15.05 -15.12
CA VAL A 127 23.07 -15.34 -16.15
C VAL A 127 23.09 -14.31 -17.27
N MET A 128 23.29 -13.02 -16.97
CA MET A 128 23.38 -11.96 -18.01
C MET A 128 24.61 -12.17 -18.89
N ASN A 129 25.76 -12.53 -18.30
CA ASN A 129 26.97 -12.82 -19.07
C ASN A 129 26.81 -14.07 -19.93
N THR A 130 26.17 -15.14 -19.38
CA THR A 130 25.87 -16.37 -20.12
C THR A 130 24.88 -16.13 -21.27
N LEU A 131 23.88 -15.27 -21.09
CA LEU A 131 22.89 -14.95 -22.11
C LEU A 131 23.48 -14.12 -23.27
N VAL A 132 24.50 -13.32 -23.02
CA VAL A 132 25.25 -12.57 -24.07
C VAL A 132 26.10 -13.54 -24.94
N GLU A 133 26.54 -14.66 -24.37
CA GLU A 133 27.34 -15.69 -25.05
C GLU A 133 26.49 -16.72 -25.80
N MET A 134 25.15 -16.70 -25.67
CA MET A 134 24.25 -17.64 -26.34
C MET A 134 24.22 -17.45 -27.87
N ALA A 135 23.96 -18.55 -28.58
CA ALA A 135 23.92 -18.59 -30.03
C ALA A 135 22.86 -17.63 -30.63
N PRO A 136 23.04 -17.13 -31.87
CA PRO A 136 22.15 -16.14 -32.51
C PRO A 136 20.65 -16.55 -32.58
N ASP A 137 20.35 -17.83 -32.63
CA ASP A 137 18.97 -18.35 -32.66
C ASP A 137 18.22 -18.16 -31.33
N ASP A 138 18.94 -18.17 -30.21
CA ASP A 138 18.36 -17.97 -28.87
C ASP A 138 18.22 -16.46 -28.53
N GLN A 139 18.86 -15.59 -29.30
CA GLN A 139 18.85 -14.14 -29.11
C GLN A 139 17.45 -13.54 -29.35
N SER A 140 16.61 -14.20 -30.17
CA SER A 140 15.21 -13.78 -30.40
C SER A 140 14.37 -13.88 -29.11
N HIS A 141 14.50 -14.97 -28.37
CA HIS A 141 13.81 -15.15 -27.09
C HIS A 141 14.34 -14.22 -26.00
N PHE A 142 15.65 -13.96 -25.99
CA PHE A 142 16.27 -13.00 -25.09
C PHE A 142 15.79 -11.57 -25.38
N ASN A 143 15.76 -11.15 -26.64
CA ASN A 143 15.27 -9.82 -27.01
C ASN A 143 13.78 -9.64 -26.64
N ALA A 144 12.94 -10.66 -26.87
CA ALA A 144 11.53 -10.65 -26.47
C ALA A 144 11.39 -10.52 -24.94
N PHE A 145 12.21 -11.23 -24.18
CA PHE A 145 12.26 -11.14 -22.72
C PHE A 145 12.70 -9.74 -22.25
N MET A 146 13.76 -9.17 -22.83
CA MET A 146 14.26 -7.83 -22.50
C MET A 146 13.24 -6.73 -22.81
N VAL A 147 12.50 -6.84 -23.92
CA VAL A 147 11.40 -5.93 -24.26
C VAL A 147 10.27 -6.02 -23.25
N THR A 148 9.97 -7.22 -22.74
CA THR A 148 8.93 -7.42 -21.72
C THR A 148 9.33 -6.82 -20.37
N MET A 149 10.62 -6.72 -20.08
CA MET A 149 11.15 -6.23 -18.81
C MET A 149 11.19 -4.71 -18.70
N ASP A 150 10.93 -3.95 -19.79
CA ASP A 150 10.97 -2.47 -19.81
C ASP A 150 12.19 -1.92 -19.05
N MET A 151 13.39 -2.24 -19.58
CA MET A 151 14.69 -1.96 -18.95
C MET A 151 14.88 -0.47 -18.63
N ASP A 152 14.31 0.42 -19.43
CA ASP A 152 14.41 1.87 -19.20
C ASP A 152 13.69 2.30 -17.93
N LYS A 153 12.51 1.73 -17.67
CA LYS A 153 11.78 1.99 -16.41
C LYS A 153 12.51 1.39 -15.21
N LEU A 154 13.13 0.24 -15.40
CA LEU A 154 13.86 -0.43 -14.32
C LEU A 154 15.16 0.29 -13.97
N SER A 155 15.89 0.81 -14.96
CA SER A 155 17.10 1.63 -14.74
C SER A 155 16.75 2.94 -14.02
N ALA A 156 15.68 3.63 -14.45
CA ALA A 156 15.21 4.85 -13.77
C ALA A 156 14.75 4.58 -12.31
N LEU A 157 14.19 3.40 -12.04
CA LEU A 157 13.88 2.96 -10.67
C LEU A 157 15.16 2.69 -9.87
N SER A 158 16.18 2.07 -10.48
CA SER A 158 17.48 1.81 -9.85
C SER A 158 18.12 3.10 -9.38
N GLU A 159 18.26 4.09 -10.26
CA GLU A 159 18.81 5.40 -9.92
C GLU A 159 18.07 6.06 -8.75
N LYS A 160 16.76 6.01 -8.76
CA LYS A 160 15.91 6.58 -7.69
C LYS A 160 16.11 5.90 -6.32
N TYR A 161 16.28 4.57 -6.29
CA TYR A 161 16.49 3.84 -5.04
C TYR A 161 17.93 3.98 -4.54
N GLU A 162 18.91 4.03 -5.43
CA GLU A 162 20.32 4.25 -5.10
C GLU A 162 20.56 5.66 -4.56
N ALA A 163 19.96 6.69 -5.19
CA ALA A 163 20.00 8.05 -4.67
C ALA A 163 19.37 8.19 -3.28
N LYS A 164 18.26 7.46 -3.00
CA LYS A 164 17.66 7.43 -1.66
C LYS A 164 18.53 6.69 -0.64
N ALA A 165 19.23 5.66 -1.05
CA ALA A 165 20.14 4.90 -0.17
C ALA A 165 21.34 5.74 0.25
N THR A 166 21.94 6.47 -0.67
CA THR A 166 23.07 7.40 -0.41
C THR A 166 22.66 8.54 0.52
N THR A 167 21.48 9.13 0.32
CA THR A 167 20.95 10.20 1.18
C THR A 167 20.64 9.70 2.61
N LYS A 168 20.21 8.45 2.77
CA LYS A 168 20.02 7.84 4.10
C LYS A 168 21.35 7.53 4.80
N ALA A 169 22.35 7.09 4.05
CA ALA A 169 23.67 6.79 4.59
C ALA A 169 24.38 8.07 5.07
N THR A 170 24.27 9.17 4.32
CA THR A 170 24.79 10.48 4.75
C THR A 170 24.08 11.04 5.98
N LYS A 171 22.75 10.87 6.10
CA LYS A 171 22.02 11.27 7.31
C LYS A 171 22.38 10.45 8.54
N LYS A 172 22.65 9.13 8.41
CA LYS A 172 23.13 8.29 9.51
C LYS A 172 24.52 8.70 10.00
N LYS A 173 25.45 8.96 9.06
CA LYS A 173 26.79 9.45 9.41
C LYS A 173 26.77 10.81 10.11
N GLY A 174 25.82 11.70 9.74
CA GLY A 174 25.65 12.99 10.42
C GLY A 174 25.15 12.88 11.86
N LEU A 175 24.38 11.83 12.20
CA LEU A 175 23.92 11.54 13.55
C LEU A 175 25.02 10.90 14.43
N GLU A 176 25.86 10.04 13.87
CA GLU A 176 27.02 9.46 14.56
C GLU A 176 28.04 10.52 14.97
N ASN A 177 28.25 11.56 14.15
CA ASN A 177 29.11 12.68 14.51
C ASN A 177 28.53 13.58 15.63
N PHE A 178 27.21 13.50 15.88
CA PHE A 178 26.57 14.28 16.95
C PHE A 178 26.63 13.60 18.33
N PHE A 179 26.84 12.28 18.36
CA PHE A 179 26.93 11.47 19.59
C PHE A 179 28.35 11.01 19.90
N GLY A 180 29.35 11.39 19.08
CA GLY A 180 30.73 10.90 19.19
C GLY A 180 31.69 11.72 20.06
N ASP A 181 31.28 12.84 20.66
CA ASP A 181 32.18 13.77 21.35
C ASP A 181 32.10 13.72 22.91
N GLU A 182 31.50 12.69 23.53
CA GLU A 182 31.40 12.59 25.00
C GLU A 182 32.26 11.50 25.67
N GLU A 183 33.24 10.93 24.98
CA GLU A 183 34.19 10.04 25.65
C GLU A 183 35.64 10.49 25.46
N ASN A 184 36.04 11.60 26.05
CA ASN A 184 37.44 11.89 26.44
C ASN A 184 37.51 13.15 27.32
N GLU A 185 37.25 12.98 28.62
CA GLU A 185 37.87 13.75 29.72
C GLU A 185 38.04 12.84 30.92
#